data_5fabb97d3e3519912606396592752480
#
_entry.id   5fabb97d3e3519912606396592752480
#
_cell.length_a   1.000
_cell.length_b   1.000
_cell.length_c   1.000
_cell.angle_alpha   90.00
_cell.angle_beta   90.00
_cell.angle_gamma   90.00
#
_symmetry.space_group_name_H-M   'P 1'
#
loop_
_entity.id
_entity.type
_entity.pdbx_description
1 polymer ?
#
loop_
_entity_poly.entity_id
_entity_poly.type
_entity_poly.pdbx_seq_one_letter_code
_entity_poly.pdbx_strand_id
1 'polypeptide(L)'
;MAEITLKGNPIHTSGTLPAKGSMVPAFRLVDTDLQVKNLEDFTGKKVLNVFPSIDTPVCANSVRQFNEKAAARDGVTVLDVSADLPFAHKRFCAAEGIDNVVGLSTFRSTFAKDYGLEIVDGPLAGLCSRAVLVLDADNRVLYTEQVPEIGQEPDYDAALAAL
;
A
#
# COMPACT_ATOMS: atom_id res chain seq x y z
N MET A 1 -10.30 8.04 -12.99
CA MET A 1 -9.27 8.96 -12.48
C MET A 1 -9.79 9.60 -11.21
N ALA A 2 -9.06 9.49 -10.12
CA ALA A 2 -9.45 10.12 -8.87
C ALA A 2 -8.68 11.44 -8.68
N GLU A 3 -9.33 12.43 -8.05
CA GLU A 3 -8.69 13.65 -7.62
C GLU A 3 -8.35 13.54 -6.14
N ILE A 4 -7.10 13.84 -5.80
CA ILE A 4 -6.61 13.95 -4.43
C ILE A 4 -5.84 15.28 -4.32
N THR A 5 -5.31 15.59 -3.15
CA THR A 5 -4.55 16.84 -2.98
C THR A 5 -3.15 16.58 -2.43
N LEU A 6 -2.23 17.46 -2.81
CA LEU A 6 -0.90 17.58 -2.22
C LEU A 6 -0.76 19.01 -1.68
N LYS A 7 -0.71 19.14 -0.36
CA LYS A 7 -0.70 20.45 0.32
C LYS A 7 -1.84 21.35 -0.16
N GLY A 8 -3.03 20.77 -0.33
CA GLY A 8 -4.22 21.47 -0.80
C GLY A 8 -4.33 21.67 -2.31
N ASN A 9 -3.29 21.32 -3.09
CA ASN A 9 -3.31 21.47 -4.54
C ASN A 9 -3.81 20.19 -5.21
N PRO A 10 -4.75 20.27 -6.18
CA PRO A 10 -5.28 19.08 -6.84
C PRO A 10 -4.20 18.34 -7.63
N ILE A 11 -4.17 17.03 -7.47
CA ILE A 11 -3.42 16.08 -8.31
C ILE A 11 -4.32 14.89 -8.61
N HIS A 12 -3.97 14.08 -9.60
CA HIS A 12 -4.84 13.03 -10.09
C HIS A 12 -4.13 11.68 -10.13
N THR A 13 -4.93 10.62 -9.93
CA THR A 13 -4.47 9.25 -10.12
C THR A 13 -4.89 8.72 -11.49
N SER A 14 -4.25 7.63 -11.93
CA SER A 14 -4.50 7.00 -13.23
C SER A 14 -5.89 6.38 -13.36
N GLY A 15 -6.53 6.07 -12.23
CA GLY A 15 -7.84 5.45 -12.21
C GLY A 15 -8.47 5.55 -10.82
N THR A 16 -9.30 4.58 -10.47
CA THR A 16 -9.92 4.46 -9.15
C THR A 16 -9.53 3.12 -8.54
N LEU A 17 -9.59 3.04 -7.21
CA LEU A 17 -9.33 1.81 -6.47
C LEU A 17 -10.30 0.69 -6.88
N PRO A 18 -9.88 -0.58 -6.80
CA PRO A 18 -10.81 -1.70 -6.89
C PRO A 18 -11.96 -1.54 -5.91
N ALA A 19 -13.17 -1.80 -6.36
CA ALA A 19 -14.37 -1.59 -5.56
C ALA A 19 -14.51 -2.63 -4.45
N LYS A 20 -15.10 -2.23 -3.32
CA LYS A 20 -15.48 -3.16 -2.25
C LYS A 20 -16.36 -4.28 -2.82
N GLY A 21 -16.05 -5.52 -2.46
CA GLY A 21 -16.76 -6.72 -2.93
C GLY A 21 -16.19 -7.30 -4.22
N SER A 22 -15.32 -6.60 -4.94
CA SER A 22 -14.69 -7.11 -6.15
C SER A 22 -13.39 -7.86 -5.83
N MET A 23 -12.96 -8.70 -6.78
CA MET A 23 -11.63 -9.30 -6.75
C MET A 23 -10.61 -8.27 -7.22
N VAL A 24 -9.47 -8.20 -6.54
CA VAL A 24 -8.40 -7.29 -6.99
C VAL A 24 -7.64 -7.89 -8.19
N PRO A 25 -7.03 -7.03 -9.02
CA PRO A 25 -6.12 -7.52 -10.07
C PRO A 25 -4.96 -8.30 -9.47
N ALA A 26 -4.52 -9.33 -10.15
CA ALA A 26 -3.27 -10.02 -9.83
C ALA A 26 -2.10 -9.02 -9.94
N PHE A 27 -1.07 -9.21 -9.11
CA PHE A 27 0.11 -8.36 -9.17
C PHE A 27 1.40 -9.18 -9.16
N ARG A 28 2.46 -8.53 -9.61
CA ARG A 28 3.83 -9.00 -9.49
C ARG A 28 4.65 -7.86 -8.91
N LEU A 29 5.10 -8.02 -7.68
CA LEU A 29 5.90 -7.03 -6.95
C LEU A 29 7.22 -7.65 -6.54
N VAL A 30 8.18 -6.84 -6.13
CA VAL A 30 9.51 -7.32 -5.74
C VAL A 30 9.71 -7.08 -4.25
N ASP A 31 10.07 -8.14 -3.53
CA ASP A 31 10.30 -8.05 -2.09
C ASP A 31 11.72 -7.57 -1.75
N THR A 32 12.02 -7.49 -0.46
CA THR A 32 13.30 -6.99 0.03
C THR A 32 14.48 -7.93 -0.26
N ASP A 33 14.22 -9.15 -0.67
CA ASP A 33 15.24 -10.12 -1.09
C ASP A 33 15.35 -10.20 -2.62
N LEU A 34 14.75 -9.23 -3.33
CA LEU A 34 14.73 -9.12 -4.79
C LEU A 34 13.99 -10.28 -5.48
N GLN A 35 13.10 -10.95 -4.75
CA GLN A 35 12.27 -12.02 -5.29
C GLN A 35 10.94 -11.45 -5.77
N VAL A 36 10.46 -11.95 -6.91
CA VAL A 36 9.13 -11.61 -7.42
C VAL A 36 8.08 -12.30 -6.55
N LYS A 37 7.12 -11.52 -6.07
CA LYS A 37 5.97 -11.98 -5.31
C LYS A 37 4.69 -11.70 -6.08
N ASN A 38 3.86 -12.72 -6.21
CA ASN A 38 2.53 -12.62 -6.79
C ASN A 38 1.49 -12.56 -5.69
N LEU A 39 0.30 -12.08 -6.02
CA LEU A 39 -0.80 -11.99 -5.04
C LEU A 39 -1.10 -13.33 -4.37
N GLU A 40 -1.10 -14.42 -5.12
CA GLU A 40 -1.37 -15.77 -4.62
C GLU A 40 -0.28 -16.34 -3.70
N ASP A 41 0.89 -15.71 -3.63
CA ASP A 41 1.94 -16.14 -2.69
C ASP A 41 1.61 -15.78 -1.24
N PHE A 42 0.59 -14.95 -1.04
CA PHE A 42 0.13 -14.53 0.29
C PHE A 42 -1.21 -15.17 0.59
N THR A 43 -1.31 -15.82 1.77
CA THR A 43 -2.52 -16.51 2.22
C THR A 43 -3.22 -15.73 3.34
N GLY A 44 -4.49 -16.06 3.60
CA GLY A 44 -5.27 -15.40 4.64
C GLY A 44 -5.68 -13.98 4.27
N LYS A 45 -6.11 -13.22 5.27
CA LYS A 45 -6.48 -11.82 5.09
C LYS A 45 -5.24 -10.96 4.89
N LYS A 46 -5.38 -9.88 4.10
CA LYS A 46 -4.28 -9.01 3.75
C LYS A 46 -4.66 -7.56 3.96
N VAL A 47 -3.71 -6.78 4.46
CA VAL A 47 -3.78 -5.31 4.46
C VAL A 47 -2.75 -4.83 3.46
N LEU A 48 -3.19 -4.14 2.41
CA LEU A 48 -2.31 -3.44 1.48
C LEU A 48 -2.22 -1.99 1.93
N ASN A 49 -1.05 -1.62 2.42
CA ASN A 49 -0.72 -0.25 2.80
C ASN A 49 0.12 0.36 1.68
N VAL A 50 -0.51 1.17 0.85
CA VAL A 50 0.13 1.76 -0.34
C VAL A 50 0.42 3.23 -0.07
N PHE A 51 1.62 3.67 -0.42
CA PHE A 51 2.06 5.04 -0.11
C PHE A 51 3.11 5.54 -1.11
N PRO A 52 3.33 6.89 -1.18
CA PRO A 52 4.31 7.46 -2.11
C PRO A 52 5.75 7.04 -1.84
N SER A 53 6.24 7.15 -0.62
CA SER A 53 7.62 6.76 -0.28
C SER A 53 7.82 6.50 1.20
N ILE A 54 8.53 5.42 1.51
CA ILE A 54 8.93 5.06 2.88
C ILE A 54 9.81 6.14 3.53
N ASP A 55 10.44 6.98 2.74
CA ASP A 55 11.32 8.05 3.23
C ASP A 55 10.57 9.34 3.58
N THR A 56 9.22 9.33 3.59
CA THR A 56 8.41 10.45 4.08
C THR A 56 7.84 10.15 5.45
N PRO A 57 7.64 11.18 6.33
CA PRO A 57 7.23 10.94 7.73
C PRO A 57 5.89 10.22 7.87
N VAL A 58 4.88 10.60 7.10
CA VAL A 58 3.53 10.01 7.19
C VAL A 58 3.54 8.57 6.70
N CYS A 59 4.25 8.29 5.60
CA CYS A 59 4.39 6.93 5.08
C CYS A 59 5.12 6.02 6.08
N ALA A 60 6.24 6.50 6.63
CA ALA A 60 6.98 5.76 7.64
C ALA A 60 6.12 5.44 8.86
N ASN A 61 5.33 6.42 9.33
CA ASN A 61 4.43 6.20 10.45
C ASN A 61 3.32 5.19 10.13
N SER A 62 2.79 5.20 8.92
CA SER A 62 1.78 4.22 8.51
C SER A 62 2.31 2.78 8.57
N VAL A 63 3.54 2.57 8.18
CA VAL A 63 4.19 1.25 8.29
C VAL A 63 4.30 0.83 9.76
N ARG A 64 4.74 1.74 10.64
CA ARG A 64 4.83 1.47 12.09
C ARG A 64 3.47 1.11 12.67
N GLN A 65 2.42 1.87 12.35
CA GLN A 65 1.06 1.67 12.87
C GLN A 65 0.49 0.31 12.45
N PHE A 66 0.60 -0.05 11.18
CA PHE A 66 0.11 -1.35 10.72
C PHE A 66 0.95 -2.51 11.23
N ASN A 67 2.25 -2.32 11.43
CA ASN A 67 3.09 -3.32 12.09
C ASN A 67 2.61 -3.62 13.51
N GLU A 68 2.31 -2.58 14.27
CA GLU A 68 1.86 -2.75 15.66
C GLU A 68 0.43 -3.30 15.75
N LYS A 69 -0.48 -2.80 14.91
CA LYS A 69 -1.93 -3.04 15.07
C LYS A 69 -2.46 -4.22 14.27
N ALA A 70 -1.87 -4.54 13.15
CA ALA A 70 -2.38 -5.55 12.22
C ALA A 70 -1.45 -6.75 12.03
N ALA A 71 -0.16 -6.54 11.87
CA ALA A 71 0.78 -7.60 11.53
C ALA A 71 0.91 -8.68 12.62
N ALA A 72 0.57 -8.38 13.86
CA ALA A 72 0.57 -9.33 14.97
C ALA A 72 -0.71 -10.20 15.04
N ARG A 73 -1.73 -9.89 14.23
CA ARG A 73 -2.98 -10.66 14.22
C ARG A 73 -2.80 -11.96 13.45
N ASP A 74 -3.32 -13.05 13.99
CA ASP A 74 -3.29 -14.36 13.33
C ASP A 74 -4.06 -14.32 12.02
N GLY A 75 -3.47 -14.90 10.97
CA GLY A 75 -4.10 -14.99 9.66
C GLY A 75 -4.13 -13.68 8.86
N VAL A 76 -3.39 -12.66 9.32
CA VAL A 76 -3.30 -11.36 8.64
C VAL A 76 -1.86 -11.11 8.18
N THR A 77 -1.70 -10.72 6.92
CA THR A 77 -0.42 -10.29 6.36
C THR A 77 -0.52 -8.82 5.96
N VAL A 78 0.44 -8.02 6.39
CA VAL A 78 0.54 -6.61 5.99
C VAL A 78 1.55 -6.48 4.85
N LEU A 79 1.09 -5.94 3.73
CA LEU A 79 1.90 -5.66 2.55
C LEU A 79 2.08 -4.16 2.41
N ASP A 80 3.32 -3.69 2.59
CA ASP A 80 3.67 -2.27 2.41
C ASP A 80 4.19 -2.07 1.00
N VAL A 81 3.46 -1.31 0.20
CA VAL A 81 3.69 -1.18 -1.24
C VAL A 81 3.99 0.26 -1.63
N SER A 82 5.09 0.47 -2.30
CA SER A 82 5.48 1.77 -2.86
C SER A 82 6.43 1.62 -4.04
N ALA A 83 6.73 2.73 -4.72
CA ALA A 83 7.70 2.77 -5.80
C ALA A 83 9.15 2.84 -5.30
N ASP A 84 9.37 2.90 -3.99
CA ASP A 84 10.72 2.78 -3.43
C ASP A 84 11.36 1.47 -3.89
N LEU A 85 12.68 1.49 -4.06
CA LEU A 85 13.40 0.27 -4.36
C LEU A 85 13.40 -0.68 -3.16
N PRO A 86 13.52 -1.99 -3.39
CA PRO A 86 13.54 -2.97 -2.29
C PRO A 86 14.57 -2.67 -1.20
N PHE A 87 15.68 -2.06 -1.57
CA PHE A 87 16.74 -1.67 -0.65
C PHE A 87 16.27 -0.65 0.41
N ALA A 88 15.41 0.28 0.01
CA ALA A 88 14.87 1.29 0.93
C ALA A 88 13.90 0.64 1.93
N HIS A 89 13.03 -0.25 1.49
CA HIS A 89 12.16 -1.02 2.38
C HIS A 89 12.98 -1.85 3.38
N LYS A 90 14.01 -2.53 2.92
CA LYS A 90 14.88 -3.34 3.76
C LYS A 90 15.60 -2.51 4.82
N ARG A 91 16.17 -1.37 4.40
CA ARG A 91 16.86 -0.44 5.29
C ARG A 91 15.93 0.08 6.39
N PHE A 92 14.72 0.52 6.00
CA PHE A 92 13.74 1.05 6.94
C PHE A 92 13.32 0.02 7.97
N CYS A 93 12.93 -1.18 7.54
CA CYS A 93 12.50 -2.24 8.44
C CYS A 93 13.63 -2.68 9.38
N ALA A 94 14.85 -2.77 8.89
CA ALA A 94 16.02 -3.11 9.72
C ALA A 94 16.29 -2.03 10.78
N ALA A 95 16.25 -0.75 10.39
CA ALA A 95 16.50 0.38 11.30
C ALA A 95 15.42 0.51 12.38
N GLU A 96 14.16 0.18 12.05
CA GLU A 96 13.02 0.29 12.98
C GLU A 96 12.73 -1.01 13.75
N GLY A 97 13.46 -2.09 13.47
CA GLY A 97 13.18 -3.40 14.09
C GLY A 97 11.83 -3.99 13.68
N ILE A 98 11.36 -3.69 12.48
CA ILE A 98 10.09 -4.17 11.93
C ILE A 98 10.35 -5.41 11.08
N ASP A 99 9.77 -6.55 11.44
CA ASP A 99 9.97 -7.82 10.74
C ASP A 99 8.65 -8.55 10.41
N ASN A 100 7.50 -8.00 10.81
CA ASN A 100 6.20 -8.64 10.64
C ASN A 100 5.43 -8.13 9.41
N VAL A 101 5.97 -7.20 8.65
CA VAL A 101 5.38 -6.68 7.43
C VAL A 101 6.21 -7.11 6.22
N VAL A 102 5.59 -7.17 5.05
CA VAL A 102 6.27 -7.48 3.79
C VAL A 102 6.39 -6.19 2.99
N GLY A 103 7.62 -5.71 2.81
CA GLY A 103 7.90 -4.56 1.94
C GLY A 103 7.94 -5.01 0.48
N LEU A 104 7.16 -4.35 -0.36
CA LEU A 104 7.04 -4.68 -1.78
C LEU A 104 7.22 -3.43 -2.64
N SER A 105 8.08 -3.55 -3.65
CA SER A 105 8.35 -2.47 -4.59
C SER A 105 7.55 -2.62 -5.87
N THR A 106 7.02 -1.49 -6.37
CA THR A 106 6.35 -1.45 -7.66
C THR A 106 7.30 -1.25 -8.83
N PHE A 107 8.61 -1.10 -8.59
CA PHE A 107 9.54 -0.94 -9.70
C PHE A 107 9.41 -2.15 -10.63
N ARG A 108 9.47 -1.92 -11.93
CA ARG A 108 9.23 -2.90 -13.01
C ARG A 108 7.87 -3.66 -12.90
N SER A 109 6.84 -3.02 -12.33
CA SER A 109 5.50 -3.59 -12.19
C SER A 109 4.44 -2.62 -12.70
N THR A 110 3.30 -3.14 -13.14
CA THR A 110 2.13 -2.36 -13.53
C THR A 110 1.13 -2.17 -12.38
N PHE A 111 1.49 -2.58 -11.17
CA PHE A 111 0.61 -2.55 -9.99
C PHE A 111 -0.10 -1.21 -9.82
N ALA A 112 0.65 -0.11 -9.82
CA ALA A 112 0.08 1.21 -9.55
C ALA A 112 -1.01 1.58 -10.56
N LYS A 113 -0.81 1.26 -11.83
CA LYS A 113 -1.81 1.48 -12.89
C LYS A 113 -2.99 0.52 -12.77
N ASP A 114 -2.72 -0.75 -12.54
CA ASP A 114 -3.74 -1.79 -12.45
C ASP A 114 -4.71 -1.55 -11.30
N TYR A 115 -4.22 -0.96 -10.21
CA TYR A 115 -5.02 -0.63 -9.02
C TYR A 115 -5.54 0.82 -9.05
N GLY A 116 -5.28 1.58 -10.11
CA GLY A 116 -5.72 2.97 -10.23
C GLY A 116 -5.04 3.95 -9.27
N LEU A 117 -3.84 3.62 -8.81
CA LEU A 117 -3.13 4.34 -7.74
C LEU A 117 -2.00 5.24 -8.24
N GLU A 118 -1.58 5.12 -9.50
CA GLU A 118 -0.46 5.92 -10.01
C GLU A 118 -0.84 7.39 -10.05
N ILE A 119 -0.04 8.25 -9.42
CA ILE A 119 -0.17 9.69 -9.54
C ILE A 119 0.33 10.09 -10.93
N VAL A 120 -0.50 10.80 -11.69
CA VAL A 120 -0.21 11.10 -13.10
C VAL A 120 0.21 12.54 -13.38
N ASP A 121 0.10 13.42 -12.38
CA ASP A 121 0.47 14.83 -12.51
C ASP A 121 1.09 15.36 -11.22
N GLY A 122 1.59 16.61 -11.28
CA GLY A 122 2.24 17.25 -10.15
C GLY A 122 3.63 16.69 -9.84
N PRO A 123 4.24 17.15 -8.74
CA PRO A 123 5.61 16.78 -8.40
C PRO A 123 5.80 15.31 -7.97
N LEU A 124 4.71 14.61 -7.63
CA LEU A 124 4.74 13.20 -7.23
C LEU A 124 4.36 12.25 -8.37
N ALA A 125 4.24 12.72 -9.61
CA ALA A 125 3.89 11.89 -10.75
C ALA A 125 4.82 10.67 -10.87
N GLY A 126 4.23 9.50 -11.08
CA GLY A 126 4.96 8.22 -11.13
C GLY A 126 4.99 7.46 -9.80
N LEU A 127 4.67 8.12 -8.70
CA LEU A 127 4.55 7.45 -7.39
C LEU A 127 3.13 6.93 -7.16
N CYS A 128 2.97 6.06 -6.17
CA CYS A 128 1.66 5.62 -5.72
C CYS A 128 1.00 6.69 -4.85
N SER A 129 -0.30 6.82 -4.94
CA SER A 129 -1.08 7.59 -3.97
C SER A 129 -1.13 6.86 -2.62
N ARG A 130 -1.61 7.56 -1.58
CA ARG A 130 -1.80 6.94 -0.28
C ARG A 130 -3.16 6.25 -0.23
N ALA A 131 -3.15 4.93 -0.07
CA ALA A 131 -4.37 4.13 -0.04
C ALA A 131 -4.21 2.91 0.85
N VAL A 132 -5.32 2.43 1.38
CA VAL A 132 -5.39 1.18 2.15
C VAL A 132 -6.47 0.30 1.56
N LEU A 133 -6.14 -0.97 1.34
CA LEU A 133 -7.09 -2.01 0.97
C LEU A 133 -6.99 -3.15 1.96
N VAL A 134 -8.14 -3.68 2.36
CA VAL A 134 -8.21 -4.92 3.16
C VAL A 134 -8.85 -5.99 2.29
N LEU A 135 -8.19 -7.13 2.17
CA LEU A 135 -8.64 -8.26 1.35
C LEU A 135 -8.94 -9.47 2.24
N ASP A 136 -9.95 -10.25 1.84
CA ASP A 136 -10.19 -11.56 2.46
C ASP A 136 -9.20 -12.61 1.91
N ALA A 137 -9.34 -13.85 2.37
CA ALA A 137 -8.46 -14.94 1.95
C ALA A 137 -8.54 -15.25 0.45
N ASP A 138 -9.65 -14.91 -0.20
CA ASP A 138 -9.89 -15.10 -1.62
C ASP A 138 -9.52 -13.87 -2.46
N ASN A 139 -8.88 -12.86 -1.83
CA ASN A 139 -8.47 -11.61 -2.46
C ASN A 139 -9.64 -10.71 -2.92
N ARG A 140 -10.77 -10.85 -2.26
CA ARG A 140 -11.92 -9.96 -2.43
C ARG A 140 -11.80 -8.76 -1.51
N VAL A 141 -12.14 -7.58 -1.99
CA VAL A 141 -12.00 -6.34 -1.24
C VAL A 141 -13.05 -6.24 -0.14
N LEU A 142 -12.60 -6.15 1.11
CA LEU A 142 -13.44 -5.92 2.29
C LEU A 142 -13.54 -4.43 2.64
N TYR A 143 -12.49 -3.67 2.35
CA TYR A 143 -12.40 -2.25 2.69
C TYR A 143 -11.44 -1.56 1.75
N THR A 144 -11.75 -0.31 1.37
CA THR A 144 -10.82 0.56 0.64
C THR A 144 -10.87 1.96 1.21
N GLU A 145 -9.70 2.61 1.19
CA GLU A 145 -9.59 4.04 1.45
C GLU A 145 -8.57 4.65 0.49
N GLN A 146 -9.02 5.64 -0.29
CA GLN A 146 -8.13 6.57 -0.98
C GLN A 146 -8.01 7.78 -0.09
N VAL A 147 -6.86 8.00 0.52
CA VAL A 147 -6.67 9.16 1.41
C VAL A 147 -6.69 10.44 0.57
N PRO A 148 -7.60 11.39 0.87
CA PRO A 148 -7.81 12.54 -0.02
C PRO A 148 -6.66 13.55 -0.05
N GLU A 149 -5.84 13.61 1.01
CA GLU A 149 -4.68 14.49 1.08
C GLU A 149 -3.43 13.64 1.34
N ILE A 150 -2.40 13.77 0.48
CA ILE A 150 -1.18 12.94 0.56
C ILE A 150 -0.51 13.03 1.93
N GLY A 151 -0.53 14.19 2.56
CA GLY A 151 0.06 14.41 3.89
C GLY A 151 -0.78 13.90 5.05
N GLN A 152 -1.96 13.35 4.81
CA GLN A 152 -2.87 12.85 5.83
C GLN A 152 -2.64 11.36 6.07
N GLU A 153 -2.71 10.93 7.34
CA GLU A 153 -2.67 9.51 7.68
C GLU A 153 -3.98 8.81 7.28
N PRO A 154 -3.91 7.50 6.95
CA PRO A 154 -5.12 6.71 6.72
C PRO A 154 -5.89 6.50 8.03
N ASP A 155 -7.15 6.09 7.91
CA ASP A 155 -7.99 5.70 9.05
C ASP A 155 -7.65 4.25 9.45
N TYR A 156 -6.71 4.11 10.38
CA TYR A 156 -6.26 2.80 10.85
C TYR A 156 -7.39 1.99 11.49
N ASP A 157 -8.22 2.62 12.29
CA ASP A 157 -9.29 1.92 13.02
C ASP A 157 -10.35 1.36 12.06
N ALA A 158 -10.70 2.11 11.02
CA ALA A 158 -11.64 1.64 10.00
C ALA A 158 -11.08 0.44 9.22
N ALA A 159 -9.80 0.47 8.85
CA ALA A 159 -9.15 -0.65 8.19
C ALA A 159 -9.12 -1.89 9.09
N LEU A 160 -8.77 -1.73 10.36
CA LEU A 160 -8.72 -2.83 11.34
C LEU A 160 -10.10 -3.43 11.61
N ALA A 161 -11.14 -2.62 11.59
CA ALA A 161 -12.52 -3.09 11.79
C ALA A 161 -13.00 -4.00 10.65
N ALA A 162 -12.36 -3.95 9.49
CA ALA A 162 -12.68 -4.79 8.34
C ALA A 162 -11.99 -6.17 8.37
N LEU A 163 -11.06 -6.38 9.28
CA LEU A 163 -10.32 -7.66 9.41
C LEU A 163 -11.13 -8.77 10.09
#